data_885736d76294a3651bfaea9a07447e66
#
_entry.id   885736d76294a3651bfaea9a07447e66
#
_cell.length_a   1.000
_cell.length_b   1.000
_cell.length_c   1.000
_cell.angle_alpha   90.00
_cell.angle_beta   90.00
_cell.angle_gamma   90.00
#
_symmetry.space_group_name_H-M   'P 1'
#
loop_
_entity.id
_entity.type
_entity.pdbx_description
1 polymer ?
#
loop_
_entity_poly.entity_id
_entity_poly.type
_entity_poly.pdbx_seq_one_letter_code
_entity_poly.pdbx_strand_id
1 'polypeptide(L)'
;MNEVEVDHKIYQMPPRDGFSVAHFITVADVERSARFYEKIFGGRILTLGNNEGAPGFIQIANTWLIVYFGGGPTADKPTVTLSVPADPDRVSSFMNIRVADIHACYELWRSRGAEFITEPKKKYGETRCYIRDPDGYIIEVGQTDPGITYG
;
A
#
# COMPACT_ATOMS: atom_id res chain seq x y z
N MET A 1 18.68 3.04 16.91
CA MET A 1 17.74 3.24 15.79
C MET A 1 16.37 2.82 16.28
N ASN A 2 15.44 3.76 16.35
CA ASN A 2 14.08 3.43 16.75
C ASN A 2 13.45 2.62 15.63
N GLU A 3 13.29 1.33 15.88
CA GLU A 3 12.50 0.51 15.00
C GLU A 3 11.07 1.05 15.06
N VAL A 4 10.56 1.43 13.91
CA VAL A 4 9.13 1.66 13.75
C VAL A 4 8.50 0.27 13.83
N GLU A 5 7.99 -0.08 15.01
CA GLU A 5 7.31 -1.35 15.20
C GLU A 5 6.10 -1.41 14.27
N VAL A 6 6.21 -2.25 13.28
CA VAL A 6 5.04 -2.69 12.53
C VAL A 6 4.40 -3.80 13.34
N ASP A 7 3.16 -3.61 13.76
CA ASP A 7 2.41 -4.67 14.42
C ASP A 7 2.15 -5.78 13.38
N HIS A 8 3.02 -6.77 13.37
CA HIS A 8 2.91 -7.96 12.54
C HIS A 8 1.88 -8.96 13.12
N LYS A 9 0.81 -8.49 13.76
CA LYS A 9 -0.30 -9.39 14.05
C LYS A 9 -0.66 -10.12 12.78
N ILE A 10 -0.61 -11.42 12.85
CA ILE A 10 -0.96 -12.28 11.74
C ILE A 10 -2.47 -12.20 11.56
N TYR A 11 -2.90 -11.31 10.68
CA TYR A 11 -4.26 -11.33 10.21
C TYR A 11 -4.39 -12.51 9.27
N GLN A 12 -5.26 -13.45 9.63
CA GLN A 12 -5.49 -14.63 8.79
C GLN A 12 -6.22 -14.22 7.50
N MET A 13 -5.58 -14.51 6.38
CA MET A 13 -6.16 -14.40 5.06
C MET A 13 -5.98 -15.72 4.32
N PRO A 14 -7.02 -16.32 3.73
CA PRO A 14 -8.41 -15.85 3.78
C PRO A 14 -9.00 -15.97 5.19
N PRO A 15 -10.04 -15.18 5.54
CA PRO A 15 -10.64 -15.23 6.86
C PRO A 15 -11.38 -16.54 7.08
N ARG A 16 -11.37 -17.04 8.32
CA ARG A 16 -12.15 -18.24 8.69
C ARG A 16 -13.61 -17.91 8.97
N ASP A 17 -13.87 -16.70 9.43
CA ASP A 17 -15.20 -16.19 9.75
C ASP A 17 -15.34 -14.77 9.23
N GLY A 18 -16.57 -14.37 8.91
CA GLY A 18 -16.86 -13.01 8.46
C GLY A 18 -16.15 -12.65 7.17
N PHE A 19 -15.61 -11.46 7.14
CA PHE A 19 -14.88 -10.95 5.98
C PHE A 19 -13.69 -10.11 6.41
N SER A 20 -12.74 -9.95 5.50
CA SER A 20 -11.61 -9.04 5.65
C SER A 20 -11.50 -8.16 4.41
N VAL A 21 -10.72 -7.10 4.51
CA VAL A 21 -10.51 -6.17 3.41
C VAL A 21 -9.06 -6.28 2.94
N ALA A 22 -8.88 -6.47 1.64
CA ALA A 22 -7.58 -6.41 0.98
C ALA A 22 -7.65 -5.32 -0.09
N HIS A 23 -6.50 -4.80 -0.51
CA HIS A 23 -6.40 -3.78 -1.54
C HIS A 23 -5.75 -4.37 -2.78
N PHE A 24 -6.40 -4.20 -3.93
CA PHE A 24 -5.87 -4.67 -5.22
C PHE A 24 -5.34 -3.48 -6.02
N ILE A 25 -4.14 -3.63 -6.58
CA ILE A 25 -3.60 -2.67 -7.54
C ILE A 25 -3.11 -3.40 -8.79
N THR A 26 -3.32 -2.76 -9.92
CA THR A 26 -2.76 -3.20 -11.20
C THR A 26 -1.34 -2.68 -11.34
N VAL A 27 -0.39 -3.56 -11.64
CA VAL A 27 1.03 -3.24 -11.73
C VAL A 27 1.61 -3.65 -13.08
N ALA A 28 2.67 -2.97 -13.49
CA ALA A 28 3.39 -3.34 -14.71
C ALA A 28 4.33 -4.53 -14.50
N ASP A 29 4.83 -4.70 -13.28
CA ASP A 29 5.79 -5.75 -12.92
C ASP A 29 5.51 -6.20 -11.48
N VAL A 30 4.99 -7.42 -11.33
CA VAL A 30 4.57 -7.96 -10.04
C VAL A 30 5.74 -8.05 -9.06
N GLU A 31 6.89 -8.58 -9.50
CA GLU A 31 8.04 -8.73 -8.60
C GLU A 31 8.61 -7.37 -8.18
N ARG A 32 8.74 -6.43 -9.10
CA ARG A 32 9.20 -5.08 -8.79
C ARG A 32 8.31 -4.42 -7.74
N SER A 33 7.01 -4.51 -7.90
CA SER A 33 6.05 -3.94 -6.94
C SER A 33 6.12 -4.66 -5.59
N ALA A 34 6.14 -5.98 -5.58
CA ALA A 34 6.26 -6.76 -4.36
C ALA A 34 7.54 -6.40 -3.58
N ARG A 35 8.66 -6.31 -4.27
CA ARG A 35 9.95 -5.94 -3.64
C ARG A 35 9.95 -4.51 -3.10
N PHE A 36 9.26 -3.59 -3.76
CA PHE A 36 9.08 -2.24 -3.26
C PHE A 36 8.36 -2.23 -1.90
N TYR A 37 7.23 -2.90 -1.80
CA TYR A 37 6.45 -2.95 -0.56
C TYR A 37 7.18 -3.71 0.55
N GLU A 38 7.94 -4.74 0.20
CA GLU A 38 8.82 -5.44 1.15
C GLU A 38 9.91 -4.50 1.68
N LYS A 39 10.62 -3.83 0.78
CA LYS A 39 11.76 -2.99 1.13
C LYS A 39 11.37 -1.74 1.91
N ILE A 40 10.34 -1.04 1.46
CA ILE A 40 9.96 0.25 2.06
C ILE A 40 9.24 0.05 3.39
N PHE A 41 8.21 -0.78 3.39
CA PHE A 41 7.30 -0.91 4.53
C PHE A 41 7.56 -2.14 5.39
N GLY A 42 8.54 -2.96 5.04
CA GLY A 42 8.76 -4.22 5.72
C GLY A 42 7.65 -5.24 5.43
N GLY A 43 6.96 -5.11 4.31
CA GLY A 43 5.92 -6.04 3.90
C GLY A 43 6.46 -7.45 3.74
N ARG A 44 5.59 -8.44 3.95
CA ARG A 44 5.96 -9.85 3.79
C ARG A 44 5.37 -10.38 2.49
N ILE A 45 6.23 -10.79 1.56
CA ILE A 45 5.79 -11.43 0.32
C ILE A 45 5.32 -12.84 0.65
N LEU A 46 4.02 -13.10 0.48
CA LEU A 46 3.43 -14.41 0.71
C LEU A 46 3.57 -15.30 -0.54
N THR A 47 3.40 -14.69 -1.71
CA THR A 47 3.61 -15.32 -3.00
C THR A 47 3.79 -14.23 -4.06
N LEU A 48 4.55 -14.55 -5.10
CA LEU A 48 4.65 -13.69 -6.30
C LEU A 48 3.63 -14.09 -7.37
N GLY A 49 2.87 -15.15 -7.12
CA GLY A 49 1.91 -15.65 -8.10
C GLY A 49 2.58 -16.21 -9.36
N ASN A 50 1.87 -16.13 -10.47
CA ASN A 50 2.38 -16.56 -11.78
C ASN A 50 1.77 -15.70 -12.90
N ASN A 51 2.17 -15.95 -14.15
CA ASN A 51 1.64 -15.21 -15.31
C ASN A 51 0.36 -15.84 -15.89
N GLU A 52 -0.20 -16.84 -15.21
CA GLU A 52 -1.36 -17.61 -15.68
C GLU A 52 -2.64 -17.30 -14.90
N GLY A 53 -2.66 -16.19 -14.16
CA GLY A 53 -3.83 -15.72 -13.43
C GLY A 53 -3.69 -15.64 -11.92
N ALA A 54 -2.60 -16.15 -11.33
CA ALA A 54 -2.37 -16.07 -9.90
C ALA A 54 -1.64 -14.76 -9.55
N PRO A 55 -2.27 -13.86 -8.78
CA PRO A 55 -1.62 -12.60 -8.39
C PRO A 55 -0.57 -12.78 -7.31
N GLY A 56 0.24 -11.75 -7.10
CA GLY A 56 1.12 -11.65 -5.95
C GLY A 56 0.34 -11.17 -4.72
N PHE A 57 0.73 -11.66 -3.55
CA PHE A 57 0.16 -11.25 -2.27
C PHE A 57 1.28 -10.77 -1.34
N ILE A 58 1.14 -9.56 -0.83
CA ILE A 58 2.07 -8.96 0.12
C ILE A 58 1.29 -8.56 1.36
N GLN A 59 1.69 -9.05 2.52
CA GLN A 59 1.12 -8.63 3.78
C GLN A 59 1.79 -7.33 4.23
N ILE A 60 0.99 -6.29 4.44
CA ILE A 60 1.45 -5.01 4.97
C ILE A 60 0.59 -4.70 6.20
N ALA A 61 1.20 -4.69 7.38
CA ALA A 61 0.49 -4.46 8.65
C ALA A 61 -0.78 -5.32 8.73
N ASN A 62 -1.95 -4.72 8.81
CA ASN A 62 -3.24 -5.40 8.98
C ASN A 62 -3.98 -5.68 7.67
N THR A 63 -3.31 -5.61 6.52
CA THR A 63 -3.98 -5.86 5.23
C THR A 63 -3.11 -6.66 4.27
N TRP A 64 -3.75 -7.19 3.24
CA TRP A 64 -3.07 -7.77 2.09
C TRP A 64 -3.14 -6.80 0.91
N LEU A 65 -2.01 -6.61 0.27
CA LEU A 65 -1.93 -5.98 -1.03
C LEU A 65 -1.89 -7.09 -2.08
N ILE A 66 -2.83 -7.02 -3.02
CA ILE A 66 -2.91 -7.97 -4.13
C ILE A 66 -2.43 -7.24 -5.37
N VAL A 67 -1.45 -7.82 -6.08
CA VAL A 67 -0.84 -7.19 -7.25
C VAL A 67 -0.90 -8.12 -8.45
N TYR A 68 -1.35 -7.61 -9.59
CA TYR A 68 -1.37 -8.37 -10.83
C TYR A 68 -1.30 -7.44 -12.03
N PHE A 69 -1.05 -8.03 -13.20
CA PHE A 69 -0.98 -7.30 -14.46
C PHE A 69 -2.35 -6.72 -14.84
N GLY A 70 -2.32 -5.67 -15.65
CA GLY A 70 -3.50 -5.13 -16.28
C GLY A 70 -4.05 -6.01 -17.38
N GLY A 71 -5.16 -5.60 -17.93
CA GLY A 71 -5.83 -6.27 -19.02
C GLY A 71 -7.33 -6.37 -18.80
N GLY A 72 -7.96 -7.13 -19.64
CA GLY A 72 -9.41 -7.28 -19.67
C GLY A 72 -10.04 -6.63 -20.89
N PRO A 73 -11.39 -6.68 -21.01
CA PRO A 73 -12.34 -7.33 -20.07
C PRO A 73 -12.14 -8.83 -19.92
N THR A 74 -12.65 -9.37 -18.82
CA THR A 74 -12.65 -10.80 -18.52
C THR A 74 -14.08 -11.29 -18.26
N ALA A 75 -14.30 -12.61 -18.22
CA ALA A 75 -15.64 -13.17 -18.03
C ALA A 75 -16.27 -12.73 -16.69
N ASP A 76 -15.48 -12.55 -15.65
CA ASP A 76 -15.93 -12.09 -14.33
C ASP A 76 -16.03 -10.56 -14.21
N LYS A 77 -15.47 -9.83 -15.19
CA LYS A 77 -15.52 -8.35 -15.28
C LYS A 77 -15.70 -7.94 -16.74
N PRO A 78 -16.88 -8.21 -17.33
CA PRO A 78 -17.04 -8.14 -18.79
C PRO A 78 -17.00 -6.72 -19.38
N THR A 79 -17.03 -5.70 -18.54
CA THR A 79 -16.99 -4.29 -18.98
C THR A 79 -15.78 -3.52 -18.45
N VAL A 80 -14.89 -4.21 -17.72
CA VAL A 80 -13.80 -3.53 -17.00
C VAL A 80 -12.44 -3.91 -17.58
N THR A 81 -11.64 -2.91 -17.88
CA THR A 81 -10.22 -3.06 -18.20
C THR A 81 -9.40 -2.52 -17.03
N LEU A 82 -8.45 -3.30 -16.55
CA LEU A 82 -7.53 -2.89 -15.51
C LEU A 82 -6.24 -2.37 -16.15
N SER A 83 -5.77 -1.22 -15.70
CA SER A 83 -4.54 -0.61 -16.22
C SER A 83 -3.78 0.10 -15.09
N VAL A 84 -2.47 0.23 -15.26
CA VAL A 84 -1.68 1.12 -14.40
C VAL A 84 -2.14 2.57 -14.59
N PRO A 85 -1.87 3.47 -13.61
CA PRO A 85 -2.29 4.87 -13.74
C PRO A 85 -1.73 5.50 -15.03
N ALA A 86 -2.62 6.03 -15.87
CA ALA A 86 -2.22 6.74 -17.09
C ALA A 86 -1.62 8.11 -16.77
N ASP A 87 -2.11 8.74 -15.71
CA ASP A 87 -1.61 10.01 -15.19
C ASP A 87 -1.48 9.88 -13.66
N PRO A 88 -0.25 9.78 -13.14
CA PRO A 88 -0.03 9.59 -11.70
C PRO A 88 -0.44 10.79 -10.85
N ASP A 89 -0.71 11.96 -11.47
CA ASP A 89 -1.22 13.14 -10.78
C ASP A 89 -2.74 13.24 -10.80
N ARG A 90 -3.42 12.29 -11.44
CA ARG A 90 -4.88 12.20 -11.51
C ARG A 90 -5.36 10.89 -10.91
N VAL A 91 -5.66 10.91 -9.63
CA VAL A 91 -6.06 9.72 -8.89
C VAL A 91 -7.44 9.91 -8.26
N SER A 92 -8.18 8.82 -8.15
CA SER A 92 -9.51 8.82 -7.52
C SER A 92 -9.51 8.09 -6.17
N SER A 93 -8.46 7.35 -5.86
CA SER A 93 -8.30 6.67 -4.57
C SER A 93 -6.81 6.42 -4.29
N PHE A 94 -6.50 6.15 -3.05
CA PHE A 94 -5.14 5.77 -2.65
C PHE A 94 -5.17 4.93 -1.38
N MET A 95 -4.15 4.10 -1.21
CA MET A 95 -3.95 3.38 0.04
C MET A 95 -3.51 4.37 1.12
N ASN A 96 -4.09 4.23 2.30
CA ASN A 96 -3.83 5.11 3.44
C ASN A 96 -3.16 4.30 4.55
N ILE A 97 -1.97 4.73 4.96
CA ILE A 97 -1.23 4.12 6.06
C ILE A 97 -1.29 5.08 7.24
N ARG A 98 -1.89 4.61 8.35
CA ARG A 98 -2.00 5.39 9.58
C ARG A 98 -0.86 5.00 10.52
N VAL A 99 -0.12 5.98 11.00
CA VAL A 99 1.11 5.77 11.77
C VAL A 99 1.07 6.51 13.11
N ALA A 100 1.81 5.97 14.08
CA ALA A 100 1.93 6.60 15.39
C ALA A 100 2.96 7.72 15.41
N ASP A 101 4.02 7.61 14.60
CA ASP A 101 5.09 8.60 14.51
C ASP A 101 5.49 8.81 13.06
N ILE A 102 4.90 9.82 12.43
CA ILE A 102 5.09 10.08 11.01
C ILE A 102 6.52 10.54 10.68
N HIS A 103 7.15 11.28 11.58
CA HIS A 103 8.52 11.76 11.32
C HIS A 103 9.53 10.61 11.34
N ALA A 104 9.36 9.65 12.25
CA ALA A 104 10.18 8.45 12.28
C ALA A 104 9.95 7.59 11.03
N CYS A 105 8.69 7.42 10.61
CA CYS A 105 8.35 6.69 9.38
C CYS A 105 8.92 7.38 8.15
N TYR A 106 8.79 8.69 8.04
CA TYR A 106 9.33 9.47 6.93
C TYR A 106 10.84 9.26 6.78
N GLU A 107 11.60 9.43 7.85
CA GLU A 107 13.05 9.26 7.82
C GLU A 107 13.46 7.83 7.49
N LEU A 108 12.81 6.84 8.10
CA LEU A 108 13.10 5.43 7.84
C LEU A 108 12.81 5.04 6.40
N TRP A 109 11.61 5.35 5.90
CA TRP A 109 11.21 4.94 4.56
C TRP A 109 11.96 5.71 3.48
N ARG A 110 12.27 6.98 3.72
CA ARG A 110 13.16 7.75 2.86
C ARG A 110 14.55 7.12 2.77
N SER A 111 15.09 6.68 3.89
CA SER A 111 16.40 5.99 3.93
C SER A 111 16.39 4.68 3.15
N ARG A 112 15.23 4.05 3.00
CA ARG A 112 15.04 2.83 2.21
C ARG A 112 14.77 3.10 0.73
N GLY A 113 14.74 4.36 0.32
CA GLY A 113 14.57 4.77 -1.06
C GLY A 113 13.16 5.18 -1.47
N ALA A 114 12.23 5.37 -0.51
CA ALA A 114 10.90 5.85 -0.85
C ALA A 114 10.96 7.27 -1.44
N GLU A 115 10.19 7.47 -2.52
CA GLU A 115 10.03 8.77 -3.17
C GLU A 115 8.82 9.49 -2.59
N PHE A 116 9.08 10.51 -1.78
CA PHE A 116 8.03 11.33 -1.18
C PHE A 116 7.71 12.52 -2.05
N ILE A 117 6.42 12.85 -2.18
CA ILE A 117 5.97 14.06 -2.89
C ILE A 117 6.37 15.29 -2.10
N THR A 118 6.19 15.26 -0.77
CA THR A 118 6.65 16.30 0.14
C THR A 118 7.05 15.67 1.48
N GLU A 119 7.77 16.45 2.31
CA GLU A 119 7.94 16.11 3.71
C GLU A 119 6.59 16.17 4.45
N PRO A 120 6.49 15.62 5.69
CA PRO A 120 5.25 15.68 6.46
C PRO A 120 4.77 17.11 6.69
N LYS A 121 3.49 17.35 6.44
CA LYS A 121 2.85 18.66 6.60
C LYS A 121 1.60 18.54 7.45
N LYS A 122 1.40 19.52 8.33
CA LYS A 122 0.19 19.60 9.15
C LYS A 122 -1.01 19.99 8.32
N LYS A 123 -2.14 19.29 8.55
CA LYS A 123 -3.39 19.52 7.85
C LYS A 123 -4.59 19.04 8.68
N TYR A 124 -5.44 19.96 9.14
CA TYR A 124 -6.74 19.64 9.76
C TYR A 124 -6.72 18.53 10.84
N GLY A 125 -5.93 18.70 11.89
CA GLY A 125 -5.90 17.74 13.00
C GLY A 125 -5.06 16.49 12.72
N GLU A 126 -4.26 16.51 11.67
CA GLU A 126 -3.30 15.46 11.38
C GLU A 126 -2.06 15.98 10.65
N THR A 127 -1.08 15.13 10.53
CA THR A 127 0.13 15.38 9.74
C THR A 127 0.19 14.32 8.65
N ARG A 128 0.47 14.75 7.40
CA ARG A 128 0.42 13.88 6.20
C ARG A 128 1.65 14.02 5.33
N CYS A 129 2.01 12.93 4.67
CA CYS A 129 2.89 12.95 3.51
C CYS A 129 2.46 11.84 2.55
N TYR A 130 3.02 11.85 1.34
CA TYR A 130 2.59 10.95 0.28
C TYR A 130 3.81 10.33 -0.38
N ILE A 131 3.72 9.04 -0.68
CA ILE A 131 4.75 8.27 -1.35
C ILE A 131 4.22 7.84 -2.71
N ARG A 132 5.11 7.78 -3.71
CA ARG A 132 4.84 7.13 -5.00
C ARG A 132 5.36 5.70 -4.98
N ASP A 133 4.56 4.78 -5.49
CA ASP A 133 5.03 3.43 -5.75
C ASP A 133 5.65 3.32 -7.16
N PRO A 134 6.19 2.14 -7.57
CA PRO A 134 6.85 2.01 -8.88
C PRO A 134 5.98 2.32 -10.09
N ASP A 135 4.66 2.16 -9.99
CA ASP A 135 3.73 2.47 -11.07
C ASP A 135 3.13 3.88 -10.96
N GLY A 136 3.53 4.64 -9.95
CA GLY A 136 3.04 5.99 -9.71
C GLY A 136 1.80 6.06 -8.81
N TYR A 137 1.35 4.94 -8.23
CA TYR A 137 0.28 4.99 -7.22
C TYR A 137 0.69 5.86 -6.04
N ILE A 138 -0.25 6.65 -5.55
CA ILE A 138 -0.06 7.46 -4.37
C ILE A 138 -0.41 6.63 -3.13
N ILE A 139 0.43 6.74 -2.11
CA ILE A 139 0.22 6.16 -0.80
C ILE A 139 0.26 7.29 0.22
N GLU A 140 -0.84 7.50 0.93
CA GLU A 140 -0.88 8.49 2.01
C GLU A 140 -0.30 7.88 3.28
N VAL A 141 0.56 8.65 3.94
CA VAL A 141 1.01 8.36 5.30
C VAL A 141 0.46 9.47 6.20
N GLY A 142 -0.33 9.10 7.19
CA GLY A 142 -1.00 10.06 8.05
C GLY A 142 -0.88 9.71 9.53
N GLN A 143 -0.66 10.74 10.34
CA GLN A 143 -0.71 10.65 11.79
C GLN A 143 -1.78 11.58 12.30
N THR A 144 -2.71 11.04 13.10
CA THR A 144 -3.72 11.83 13.80
C THR A 144 -3.06 12.58 14.95
N ASP A 145 -3.40 13.86 15.13
CA ASP A 145 -2.86 14.66 16.22
C ASP A 145 -3.22 14.07 17.59
N PRO A 146 -2.33 14.20 18.61
CA PRO A 146 -2.61 13.69 19.95
C PRO A 146 -3.93 14.22 20.51
N GLY A 147 -4.68 13.35 21.18
CA GLY A 147 -5.96 13.70 21.81
C GLY A 147 -7.17 13.61 20.91
N ILE A 148 -7.01 13.36 19.61
CA ILE A 148 -8.11 13.11 18.69
C ILE A 148 -8.34 11.60 18.60
N THR A 149 -9.60 11.18 18.84
CA THR A 149 -10.00 9.78 18.75
C THR A 149 -11.27 9.66 17.90
N TYR A 150 -11.41 8.53 17.22
CA TYR A 150 -12.55 8.21 16.38
C TYR A 150 -13.22 6.93 16.91
N GLY A 151 -14.31 7.09 17.59
CA GLY A 151 -15.11 5.99 18.13
C GLY A 151 -14.74 5.58 19.53
#